data_f4e9985d2900b3687e54542cf263d0f7
#
_entry.id   f4e9985d2900b3687e54542cf263d0f7
#
_cell.length_a   1.000
_cell.length_b   1.000
_cell.length_c   1.000
_cell.angle_alpha   90.00
_cell.angle_beta   90.00
_cell.angle_gamma   90.00
#
_symmetry.space_group_name_H-M   'P 1'
#
loop_
_entity.id
_entity.type
_entity.pdbx_description
1 polymer ?
#
loop_
_entity_poly.entity_id
_entity_poly.type
_entity_poly.pdbx_seq_one_letter_code
_entity_poly.pdbx_strand_id
1 'polypeptide(L)'
;MTSSNNPKKHWFALKVFYNKVFAIEEVLLKKNIECYIPCETVKVLKQDGTKKNVRKPVINSLLFFHSETYIAKEIQNIFIDKVILYTRQIDFKKVPLVIPEKEMNIFMLVTSSGEKLSLIHI
;
A
#
# COMPACT_ATOMS: atom_id res chain seq x y z
N MET A 1 -20.78 4.06 25.67
CA MET A 1 -20.72 3.74 24.78
C MET A 1 -19.90 4.18 23.77
N THR A 2 -18.98 4.59 24.11
CA THR A 2 -18.07 5.18 23.22
C THR A 2 -17.35 4.22 22.32
N SER A 3 -17.13 3.00 22.74
CA SER A 3 -16.44 2.05 21.87
C SER A 3 -17.22 1.74 20.60
N SER A 4 -18.53 1.80 20.67
CA SER A 4 -19.35 1.55 19.50
C SER A 4 -19.26 2.67 18.47
N ASN A 5 -18.71 3.83 18.86
CA ASN A 5 -18.58 4.96 17.96
C ASN A 5 -17.21 5.06 17.34
N ASN A 6 -16.29 4.18 17.70
CA ASN A 6 -14.96 4.20 17.09
C ASN A 6 -15.02 3.67 15.66
N PRO A 7 -14.54 4.45 14.69
CA PRO A 7 -14.54 3.98 13.31
C PRO A 7 -13.67 2.75 13.16
N LYS A 8 -14.13 1.83 12.37
CA LYS A 8 -13.38 0.63 12.08
C LYS A 8 -12.35 0.92 11.01
N LYS A 9 -11.18 0.32 11.14
CA LYS A 9 -10.13 0.44 10.15
C LYS A 9 -10.31 -0.60 9.05
N HIS A 10 -9.97 -0.20 7.84
CA HIS A 10 -10.05 -1.06 6.66
C HIS A 10 -8.80 -0.90 5.82
N TRP A 11 -8.55 -1.87 4.97
CA TRP A 11 -7.48 -1.78 3.99
C TRP A 11 -7.98 -1.08 2.74
N PHE A 12 -7.16 -0.14 2.27
CA PHE A 12 -7.42 0.62 1.05
C PHE A 12 -6.19 0.54 0.16
N ALA A 13 -6.35 0.91 -1.11
CA ALA A 13 -5.26 0.93 -2.06
C ALA A 13 -5.11 2.31 -2.68
N LEU A 14 -3.87 2.71 -2.88
CA LEU A 14 -3.52 3.95 -3.56
C LEU A 14 -2.74 3.63 -4.83
N LYS A 15 -3.06 4.35 -5.89
CA LYS A 15 -2.19 4.44 -7.04
C LYS A 15 -1.31 5.66 -6.81
N VAL A 16 0.00 5.45 -6.77
CA VAL A 16 0.97 6.50 -6.49
C VAL A 16 1.77 6.80 -7.75
N PHE A 17 1.81 8.05 -8.15
CA PHE A 17 2.50 8.45 -9.38
C PHE A 17 3.97 8.81 -9.13
N TYR A 18 4.73 8.89 -10.19
CA TYR A 18 6.11 9.39 -10.19
C TYR A 18 7.09 8.57 -9.34
N ASN A 19 6.85 7.27 -9.21
CA ASN A 19 7.73 6.38 -8.42
C ASN A 19 7.91 6.84 -6.98
N LYS A 20 6.85 7.35 -6.38
CA LYS A 20 6.90 7.94 -5.03
C LYS A 20 6.32 7.05 -3.94
N VAL A 21 6.13 5.74 -4.21
CA VAL A 21 5.48 4.85 -3.24
C VAL A 21 6.19 4.86 -1.88
N PHE A 22 7.53 4.81 -1.87
CA PHE A 22 8.26 4.79 -0.60
C PHE A 22 8.19 6.14 0.12
N ALA A 23 8.16 7.24 -0.63
CA ALA A 23 8.03 8.56 -0.03
C ALA A 23 6.66 8.72 0.64
N ILE A 24 5.60 8.26 -0.02
CA ILE A 24 4.26 8.29 0.55
C ILE A 24 4.18 7.36 1.77
N GLU A 25 4.74 6.17 1.65
CA GLU A 25 4.79 5.22 2.77
C GLU A 25 5.40 5.87 4.02
N GLU A 26 6.52 6.56 3.84
CA GLU A 26 7.21 7.20 4.95
C GLU A 26 6.31 8.22 5.67
N VAL A 27 5.59 9.03 4.90
CA VAL A 27 4.68 10.01 5.47
C VAL A 27 3.55 9.33 6.25
N LEU A 28 2.98 8.28 5.67
CA LEU A 28 1.88 7.57 6.32
C LEU A 28 2.33 6.89 7.60
N LEU A 29 3.52 6.28 7.60
CA LEU A 29 4.06 5.64 8.80
C LEU A 29 4.29 6.67 9.92
N LYS A 30 4.73 7.88 9.57
CA LYS A 30 4.89 8.94 10.56
C LYS A 30 3.56 9.38 11.17
N LYS A 31 2.47 9.13 10.48
CA LYS A 31 1.13 9.40 10.97
C LYS A 31 0.52 8.19 11.68
N ASN A 32 1.32 7.16 11.93
CA ASN A 32 0.89 5.91 12.56
C ASN A 32 -0.15 5.17 11.73
N ILE A 33 -0.03 5.25 10.42
CA ILE A 33 -0.91 4.52 9.51
C ILE A 33 -0.13 3.33 8.97
N GLU A 34 -0.64 2.13 9.19
CA GLU A 34 -0.01 0.92 8.70
C GLU A 34 -0.08 0.88 7.18
N CYS A 35 1.05 0.53 6.54
CA CYS A 35 1.15 0.47 5.08
C CYS A 35 1.72 -0.87 4.64
N TYR A 36 1.42 -1.23 3.40
CA TYR A 36 2.03 -2.40 2.79
C TYR A 36 2.30 -2.13 1.32
N ILE A 37 3.55 -2.32 0.90
CA ILE A 37 3.95 -2.25 -0.50
C ILE A 37 4.51 -3.62 -0.85
N PRO A 38 3.88 -4.36 -1.80
CA PRO A 38 4.44 -5.63 -2.24
C PRO A 38 5.82 -5.38 -2.84
N CYS A 39 6.84 -5.98 -2.26
CA CYS A 39 8.22 -5.74 -2.67
C CYS A 39 8.96 -7.04 -2.88
N GLU A 40 9.99 -6.96 -3.71
CA GLU A 40 10.98 -8.01 -3.84
C GLU A 40 12.33 -7.45 -3.45
N THR A 41 13.24 -8.32 -3.06
CA THR A 41 14.60 -7.93 -2.75
C THR A 41 15.45 -8.18 -3.98
N VAL A 42 16.13 -7.13 -4.45
CA VAL A 42 17.05 -7.25 -5.58
C VAL A 42 18.46 -6.92 -5.12
N LYS A 43 19.44 -7.54 -5.75
CA LYS A 43 20.85 -7.26 -5.47
C LYS A 43 21.34 -6.22 -6.45
N VAL A 44 21.95 -5.17 -5.91
CA VAL A 44 22.49 -4.09 -6.73
C VAL A 44 24.00 -4.08 -6.54
N LEU A 45 24.75 -4.03 -7.65
CA LEU A 45 26.20 -3.96 -7.61
C LEU A 45 26.62 -2.52 -7.32
N LYS A 46 27.45 -2.36 -6.29
CA LYS A 46 27.98 -1.04 -5.96
C LYS A 46 29.27 -0.79 -6.76
N GLN A 47 29.69 0.47 -6.78
CA GLN A 47 30.91 0.86 -7.48
C GLN A 47 32.16 0.19 -6.91
N ASP A 48 32.16 -0.13 -5.62
CA ASP A 48 33.28 -0.80 -4.97
C ASP A 48 33.33 -2.31 -5.21
N GLY A 49 32.41 -2.83 -6.00
CA GLY A 49 32.37 -4.27 -6.32
C GLY A 49 31.52 -5.09 -5.37
N THR A 50 31.04 -4.51 -4.28
CA THR A 50 30.18 -5.24 -3.36
C THR A 50 28.73 -5.21 -3.83
N LYS A 51 27.92 -6.16 -3.32
CA LYS A 51 26.51 -6.23 -3.64
C LYS A 51 25.68 -5.78 -2.44
N LYS A 52 24.60 -5.09 -2.72
CA LYS A 52 23.69 -4.59 -1.70
C LYS A 52 22.28 -5.10 -2.00
N ASN A 53 21.56 -5.52 -0.96
CA ASN A 53 20.16 -5.90 -1.11
C ASN A 53 19.30 -4.64 -1.04
N VAL A 54 18.44 -4.47 -2.02
CA VAL A 54 17.56 -3.30 -2.10
C VAL A 54 16.11 -3.75 -2.24
N ARG A 55 15.24 -3.12 -1.48
CA ARG A 55 13.81 -3.36 -1.55
C ARG A 55 13.27 -2.64 -2.79
N LYS A 56 12.57 -3.38 -3.63
CA LYS A 56 12.02 -2.84 -4.87
C LYS A 56 10.53 -3.18 -4.96
N PRO A 57 9.65 -2.21 -5.27
CA PRO A 57 8.24 -2.53 -5.42
C PRO A 57 8.01 -3.47 -6.59
N VAL A 58 7.16 -4.48 -6.40
CA VAL A 58 6.75 -5.36 -7.48
C VAL A 58 5.92 -4.58 -8.49
N ILE A 59 5.07 -3.68 -7.98
CA ILE A 59 4.28 -2.76 -8.79
C ILE A 59 4.62 -1.36 -8.32
N ASN A 60 5.27 -0.58 -9.18
CA ASN A 60 5.83 0.72 -8.80
C ASN A 60 4.81 1.75 -8.33
N SER A 61 3.55 1.55 -8.66
CA SER A 61 2.51 2.53 -8.38
C SER A 61 1.51 2.09 -7.33
N LEU A 62 1.76 0.98 -6.63
CA LEU A 62 0.74 0.41 -5.74
C LEU A 62 1.18 0.45 -4.29
N LEU A 63 0.32 1.02 -3.44
CA LEU A 63 0.54 1.05 -2.00
C LEU A 63 -0.79 0.76 -1.31
N PHE A 64 -0.75 -0.14 -0.31
CA PHE A 64 -1.92 -0.43 0.53
C PHE A 64 -1.74 0.23 1.89
N PHE A 65 -2.84 0.66 2.51
CA PHE A 65 -2.77 1.19 3.86
C PHE A 65 -4.03 0.82 4.64
N HIS A 66 -3.90 0.86 5.95
CA HIS A 66 -4.95 0.42 6.88
C HIS A 66 -5.35 1.58 7.75
N SER A 67 -6.58 2.05 7.60
CA SER A 67 -7.06 3.21 8.34
C SER A 67 -8.58 3.26 8.35
N GLU A 68 -9.10 4.23 9.08
CA GLU A 68 -10.53 4.55 9.01
C GLU A 68 -10.85 5.15 7.64
N THR A 69 -12.09 5.03 7.22
CA THR A 69 -12.51 5.50 5.89
C THR A 69 -12.30 7.01 5.72
N TYR A 70 -12.59 7.80 6.77
CA TYR A 70 -12.40 9.26 6.63
C TYR A 70 -10.93 9.63 6.46
N ILE A 71 -10.03 8.86 7.07
CA ILE A 71 -8.59 9.08 6.91
C ILE A 71 -8.18 8.79 5.45
N ALA A 72 -8.75 7.75 4.84
CA ALA A 72 -8.45 7.45 3.44
C ALA A 72 -8.79 8.62 2.53
N LYS A 73 -9.92 9.27 2.77
CA LYS A 73 -10.31 10.43 1.99
C LYS A 73 -9.38 11.61 2.24
N GLU A 74 -8.92 11.80 3.46
CA GLU A 74 -7.96 12.86 3.78
C GLU A 74 -6.63 12.62 3.07
N ILE A 75 -6.17 11.38 3.02
CA ILE A 75 -4.92 11.05 2.33
C ILE A 75 -5.02 11.42 0.85
N GLN A 76 -6.14 11.10 0.22
CA GLN A 76 -6.37 11.49 -1.18
C GLN A 76 -6.24 13.01 -1.34
N ASN A 77 -6.79 13.77 -0.41
CA ASN A 77 -6.75 15.23 -0.49
C ASN A 77 -5.36 15.81 -0.20
N ILE A 78 -4.65 15.21 0.76
CA ILE A 78 -3.30 15.69 1.12
C ILE A 78 -2.34 15.51 -0.05
N PHE A 79 -2.44 14.40 -0.77
CA PHE A 79 -1.52 14.10 -1.87
C PHE A 79 -2.21 14.21 -3.22
N ILE A 80 -3.07 15.19 -3.39
CA ILE A 80 -4.02 15.26 -4.52
C ILE A 80 -3.37 15.09 -5.89
N ASP A 81 -2.16 15.59 -6.07
CA ASP A 81 -1.45 15.50 -7.36
C ASP A 81 -0.57 14.27 -7.49
N LYS A 82 -0.47 13.47 -6.44
CA LYS A 82 0.49 12.38 -6.39
C LYS A 82 -0.12 11.01 -6.23
N VAL A 83 -1.36 10.95 -5.77
CA VAL A 83 -2.02 9.67 -5.55
C VAL A 83 -3.47 9.69 -6.02
N ILE A 84 -3.99 8.51 -6.33
CA ILE A 84 -5.42 8.31 -6.55
C ILE A 84 -5.85 7.15 -5.67
N LEU A 85 -6.87 7.39 -4.83
CA LEU A 85 -7.44 6.35 -4.01
C LEU A 85 -8.31 5.46 -4.90
N TYR A 86 -8.11 4.14 -4.83
CA TYR A 86 -8.96 3.22 -5.58
C TYR A 86 -10.36 3.28 -5.00
N THR A 87 -11.35 3.32 -5.89
CA THR A 87 -12.74 3.45 -5.51
C THR A 87 -13.58 2.41 -6.23
N ARG A 88 -14.80 2.22 -5.74
CA ARG A 88 -15.81 1.43 -6.41
C ARG A 88 -17.08 2.25 -6.49
N GLN A 89 -17.96 1.88 -7.40
CA GLN A 89 -19.20 2.61 -7.58
C GLN A 89 -20.35 1.87 -6.91
N ILE A 90 -21.08 2.57 -6.05
CA ILE A 90 -22.27 2.04 -5.39
C ILE A 90 -23.35 3.09 -5.54
N ASP A 91 -24.50 2.71 -6.15
CA ASP A 91 -25.64 3.61 -6.32
C ASP A 91 -25.21 4.95 -6.94
N PHE A 92 -24.43 4.87 -8.02
CA PHE A 92 -23.96 6.04 -8.76
C PHE A 92 -22.99 6.94 -8.00
N LYS A 93 -22.50 6.49 -6.85
CA LYS A 93 -21.50 7.24 -6.08
C LYS A 93 -20.19 6.46 -6.03
N LYS A 94 -19.09 7.20 -6.09
CA LYS A 94 -17.78 6.60 -5.91
C LYS A 94 -17.47 6.56 -4.42
N VAL A 95 -17.14 5.38 -3.92
CA VAL A 95 -16.74 5.20 -2.53
C VAL A 95 -15.39 4.50 -2.50
N PRO A 96 -14.60 4.72 -1.44
CA PRO A 96 -13.31 4.03 -1.35
C PRO A 96 -13.49 2.53 -1.42
N LEU A 97 -12.62 1.87 -2.20
CA LEU A 97 -12.63 0.42 -2.30
C LEU A 97 -12.03 -0.18 -1.04
N VAL A 98 -12.81 -0.96 -0.31
CA VAL A 98 -12.34 -1.66 0.88
C VAL A 98 -11.91 -3.06 0.49
N ILE A 99 -10.68 -3.42 0.85
CA ILE A 99 -10.16 -4.76 0.61
C ILE A 99 -10.43 -5.58 1.85
N PRO A 100 -11.16 -6.71 1.72
CA PRO A 100 -11.46 -7.53 2.90
C PRO A 100 -10.21 -7.94 3.65
N GLU A 101 -10.27 -7.89 4.96
CA GLU A 101 -9.14 -8.20 5.83
C GLU A 101 -8.51 -9.55 5.51
N LYS A 102 -9.36 -10.55 5.29
CA LYS A 102 -8.89 -11.91 5.00
C LYS A 102 -8.11 -11.96 3.70
N GLU A 103 -8.60 -11.27 2.68
CA GLU A 103 -7.92 -11.25 1.38
C GLU A 103 -6.59 -10.51 1.49
N MET A 104 -6.56 -9.41 2.23
CA MET A 104 -5.32 -8.66 2.40
C MET A 104 -4.28 -9.47 3.16
N ASN A 105 -4.70 -10.21 4.19
CA ASN A 105 -3.79 -11.05 4.95
C ASN A 105 -3.17 -12.15 4.08
N ILE A 106 -3.97 -12.77 3.23
CA ILE A 106 -3.48 -13.79 2.31
C ILE A 106 -2.51 -13.16 1.31
N PHE A 107 -2.86 -12.01 0.77
CA PHE A 107 -2.03 -11.31 -0.19
C PHE A 107 -0.67 -10.94 0.41
N MET A 108 -0.67 -10.40 1.63
CA MET A 108 0.57 -10.04 2.31
C MET A 108 1.43 -11.28 2.58
N LEU A 109 0.80 -12.37 2.97
CA LEU A 109 1.52 -13.61 3.22
C LEU A 109 2.21 -14.12 1.96
N VAL A 110 1.49 -14.10 0.84
CA VAL A 110 2.02 -14.58 -0.44
C VAL A 110 3.12 -13.68 -0.97
N THR A 111 2.94 -12.37 -0.88
CA THR A 111 3.86 -11.41 -1.50
C THR A 111 5.02 -11.01 -0.62
N SER A 112 4.99 -11.33 0.68
CA SER A 112 6.08 -10.96 1.58
C SER A 112 7.30 -11.88 1.46
N SER A 113 7.17 -12.99 0.72
CA SER A 113 8.27 -13.91 0.48
C SER A 113 8.76 -13.73 -0.95
N GLY A 114 9.99 -13.28 -1.12
CA GLY A 114 10.54 -13.10 -2.45
C GLY A 114 10.56 -14.37 -3.28
N GLU A 115 10.73 -15.50 -2.62
CA GLU A 115 10.76 -16.79 -3.33
C GLU A 115 9.43 -17.10 -3.98
N LYS A 116 8.33 -16.78 -3.29
CA LYS A 116 7.00 -17.06 -3.82
C LYS A 116 6.66 -16.20 -5.00
N LEU A 117 7.19 -15.00 -5.05
CA LEU A 117 6.97 -14.13 -6.21
C LEU A 117 7.57 -14.73 -7.47
N SER A 118 8.71 -15.37 -7.35
CA SER A 118 9.31 -16.06 -8.50
C SER A 118 8.42 -17.16 -9.03
N LEU A 119 7.77 -17.90 -8.13
CA LEU A 119 6.87 -18.98 -8.52
C LEU A 119 5.61 -18.46 -9.19
N ILE A 120 5.13 -17.32 -8.76
CA ILE A 120 3.92 -16.71 -9.31
C ILE A 120 4.14 -16.30 -10.77
N HIS A 121 5.35 -15.94 -11.12
CA HIS A 121 5.65 -15.51 -12.48
C HIS A 121 5.75 -16.68 -13.47
N ILE A 122 5.77 -17.87 -12.97
CA ILE A 122 5.80 -19.04 -13.81
C ILE A 122 4.40 -19.42 -14.26
#